data_dcdc8e4efb8581f9eb20f61de3f8aa13
#
_entry.id   dcdc8e4efb8581f9eb20f61de3f8aa13
#
_cell.length_a   1.000
_cell.length_b   1.000
_cell.length_c   1.000
_cell.angle_alpha   90.00
_cell.angle_beta   90.00
_cell.angle_gamma   90.00
#
_symmetry.space_group_name_H-M   'P 1'
#
loop_
_entity.id
_entity.type
_entity.pdbx_description
1 polymer ?
#
loop_
_entity_poly.entity_id
_entity_poly.type
_entity_poly.pdbx_seq_one_letter_code
_entity_poly.pdbx_strand_id
1 'polypeptide(L)'
;MNFIIVSIIISGLSYTLAKMYKLLLYKYKRVDYKIFPWVIVLLSTFIPLIQFNFSPFKNAELLIEPIGKNLNPLPVPIRKIDTKDLAVSISNINYNFQELVNSFWFIGIFIYFLYYLMVILKLIKIVNNSKLSLNYSCKYDYNIYISQETTSPFTCWIGKHAIFIPAKLHKKLDSREIDAIIKHEITHIRRKDIFKNYLFIINKIVFWFNPFAHFISKNVVNDLETACDMEVIKSSSKAERKIYGMTLLKISLINSKKEHFILNFGSPTKFLKKRIAFISRNDYISVSNKVRILFLSSTLLILITIKPLMAYENISNSSYSDVNLKSLNYKNVNLQKYFSGYEGSIVVYNIKRDKFFIYNQNLALERTSPDSTYKLISSIFHLNNKTISINQNKLLWNGKKTPFKVWNRNQNLDTALRYSVNWYFETLDNYTDKKDLSHYLSELNYGNSNIESSLNRPYWLESNLKISPLEQTMILKRFYINDSLFKTKYTDLVKNSLYTSKNNYKMWGKTGTAIINKHEIKGWYVGGFEQDQEPYVFATLIKKNDEANGEIAKKISEKIIKTNHFY
;
A
#
# COMPACT_ATOMS: atom_id res chain seq x y z
N MET A 1 -2.27 -5.84 3.82
CA MET A 1 -1.25 -6.86 3.44
C MET A 1 0.07 -6.18 3.10
N ASN A 2 1.23 -6.68 3.58
CA ASN A 2 2.54 -6.03 3.43
C ASN A 2 2.92 -5.96 1.93
N PHE A 3 3.42 -4.80 1.44
CA PHE A 3 3.81 -4.60 0.03
C PHE A 3 4.84 -5.64 -0.47
N ILE A 4 5.69 -6.15 0.43
CA ILE A 4 6.66 -7.22 0.14
C ILE A 4 5.95 -8.48 -0.35
N ILE A 5 4.94 -8.95 0.38
CA ILE A 5 4.17 -10.16 0.04
C ILE A 5 3.43 -9.97 -1.29
N VAL A 6 2.79 -8.82 -1.47
CA VAL A 6 2.08 -8.48 -2.71
C VAL A 6 3.02 -8.45 -3.90
N SER A 7 4.19 -7.84 -3.75
CA SER A 7 5.22 -7.79 -4.80
C SER A 7 5.68 -9.21 -5.21
N ILE A 8 5.89 -10.10 -4.25
CA ILE A 8 6.28 -11.50 -4.53
C ILE A 8 5.18 -12.25 -5.26
N ILE A 9 3.91 -12.13 -4.83
CA ILE A 9 2.78 -12.83 -5.45
C ILE A 9 2.56 -12.35 -6.89
N ILE A 10 2.48 -11.03 -7.12
CA ILE A 10 2.21 -10.47 -8.44
C ILE A 10 3.35 -10.77 -9.41
N SER A 11 4.60 -10.60 -8.97
CA SER A 11 5.76 -10.91 -9.81
C SER A 11 5.90 -12.41 -10.08
N GLY A 12 5.54 -13.27 -9.13
CA GLY A 12 5.51 -14.71 -9.28
C GLY A 12 4.52 -15.18 -10.35
N LEU A 13 3.29 -14.64 -10.29
CA LEU A 13 2.25 -14.90 -11.28
C LEU A 13 2.70 -14.44 -12.69
N SER A 14 3.18 -13.22 -12.81
CA SER A 14 3.68 -12.67 -14.07
C SER A 14 4.86 -13.47 -14.63
N TYR A 15 5.77 -13.91 -13.74
CA TYR A 15 6.91 -14.75 -14.11
C TYR A 15 6.47 -16.12 -14.65
N THR A 16 5.52 -16.78 -13.98
CA THR A 16 4.99 -18.07 -14.45
C THR A 16 4.30 -17.93 -15.80
N LEU A 17 3.52 -16.89 -16.04
CA LEU A 17 2.90 -16.59 -17.32
C LEU A 17 3.96 -16.38 -18.42
N ALA A 18 5.00 -15.59 -18.14
CA ALA A 18 6.10 -15.38 -19.10
C ALA A 18 6.84 -16.68 -19.43
N LYS A 19 7.03 -17.55 -18.44
CA LYS A 19 7.63 -18.89 -18.65
C LYS A 19 6.73 -19.79 -19.49
N MET A 20 5.44 -19.84 -19.20
CA MET A 20 4.46 -20.62 -19.98
C MET A 20 4.41 -20.14 -21.44
N TYR A 21 4.35 -18.82 -21.66
CA TYR A 21 4.43 -18.25 -22.99
C TYR A 21 5.65 -18.74 -23.77
N LYS A 22 6.85 -18.67 -23.16
CA LYS A 22 8.08 -19.13 -23.81
C LYS A 22 8.12 -20.64 -24.06
N LEU A 23 7.58 -21.44 -23.16
CA LEU A 23 7.48 -22.90 -23.33
C LEU A 23 6.52 -23.27 -24.46
N LEU A 24 5.37 -22.59 -24.55
CA LEU A 24 4.42 -22.80 -25.63
C LEU A 24 5.04 -22.45 -26.99
N LEU A 25 5.71 -21.30 -27.09
CA LEU A 25 6.41 -20.93 -28.33
C LEU A 25 7.46 -21.96 -28.75
N TYR A 26 8.26 -22.44 -27.79
CA TYR A 26 9.28 -23.46 -28.04
C TYR A 26 8.66 -24.76 -28.58
N LYS A 27 7.52 -25.21 -28.07
CA LYS A 27 6.77 -26.37 -28.54
C LYS A 27 6.39 -26.24 -30.03
N TYR A 28 6.08 -25.02 -30.49
CA TYR A 28 5.72 -24.74 -31.88
C TYR A 28 6.91 -24.30 -32.75
N LYS A 29 8.16 -24.60 -32.36
CA LYS A 29 9.40 -24.18 -33.04
C LYS A 29 9.47 -22.66 -33.29
N ARG A 30 8.83 -21.87 -32.43
CA ARG A 30 8.90 -20.40 -32.42
C ARG A 30 9.76 -19.94 -31.28
N VAL A 31 10.52 -18.87 -31.48
CA VAL A 31 11.36 -18.29 -30.44
C VAL A 31 11.12 -16.80 -30.36
N ASP A 32 10.80 -16.35 -29.15
CA ASP A 32 10.81 -14.95 -28.83
C ASP A 32 12.04 -14.63 -27.98
N TYR A 33 13.09 -14.14 -28.65
CA TYR A 33 14.34 -13.69 -28.04
C TYR A 33 14.30 -12.21 -27.64
N LYS A 34 13.16 -11.54 -27.81
CA LYS A 34 12.99 -10.21 -27.23
C LYS A 34 12.83 -10.32 -25.73
N ILE A 35 13.36 -9.35 -25.00
CA ILE A 35 13.25 -9.27 -23.53
C ILE A 35 11.84 -8.87 -23.07
N PHE A 36 10.95 -8.60 -24.02
CA PHE A 36 9.61 -8.07 -23.81
C PHE A 36 8.78 -8.80 -22.72
N PRO A 37 8.69 -10.14 -22.66
CA PRO A 37 7.98 -10.81 -21.57
C PRO A 37 8.56 -10.50 -20.19
N TRP A 38 9.87 -10.32 -20.10
CA TRP A 38 10.55 -10.01 -18.85
C TRP A 38 10.38 -8.56 -18.42
N VAL A 39 10.20 -7.63 -19.37
CA VAL A 39 9.85 -6.24 -19.06
C VAL A 39 8.48 -6.18 -18.38
N ILE A 40 7.50 -6.99 -18.81
CA ILE A 40 6.20 -7.07 -18.14
C ILE A 40 6.36 -7.55 -16.71
N VAL A 41 7.15 -8.60 -16.48
CA VAL A 41 7.40 -9.11 -15.14
C VAL A 41 8.12 -8.06 -14.27
N LEU A 42 9.09 -7.35 -14.85
CA LEU A 42 9.76 -6.24 -14.17
C LEU A 42 8.76 -5.14 -13.77
N LEU A 43 7.90 -4.69 -14.68
CA LEU A 43 6.89 -3.67 -14.36
C LEU A 43 5.92 -4.16 -13.28
N SER A 44 5.60 -5.45 -13.26
CA SER A 44 4.72 -6.03 -12.25
C SER A 44 5.30 -5.96 -10.83
N THR A 45 6.63 -5.93 -10.66
CA THR A 45 7.28 -5.76 -9.35
C THR A 45 7.03 -4.38 -8.76
N PHE A 46 6.79 -3.35 -9.59
CA PHE A 46 6.53 -1.98 -9.17
C PHE A 46 5.06 -1.69 -8.87
N ILE A 47 4.12 -2.53 -9.34
CA ILE A 47 2.66 -2.32 -9.14
C ILE A 47 2.29 -2.06 -7.67
N PRO A 48 2.84 -2.79 -6.67
CA PRO A 48 2.51 -2.55 -5.27
C PRO A 48 2.98 -1.21 -4.72
N LEU A 49 3.99 -0.58 -5.34
CA LEU A 49 4.49 0.73 -4.94
C LEU A 49 3.62 1.87 -5.48
N ILE A 50 2.81 1.61 -6.52
CA ILE A 50 1.92 2.59 -7.10
C ILE A 50 0.60 2.52 -6.34
N GLN A 51 0.35 3.51 -5.48
CA GLN A 51 -0.93 3.68 -4.80
C GLN A 51 -1.95 4.26 -5.81
N PHE A 52 -2.57 3.39 -6.60
CA PHE A 52 -3.74 3.78 -7.38
C PHE A 52 -4.96 3.80 -6.46
N ASN A 53 -5.39 4.99 -6.05
CA ASN A 53 -6.72 5.20 -5.49
C ASN A 53 -7.75 5.08 -6.62
N PHE A 54 -8.05 3.86 -7.02
CA PHE A 54 -9.12 3.58 -7.96
C PHE A 54 -10.43 3.57 -7.18
N SER A 55 -11.06 4.75 -7.07
CA SER A 55 -12.47 4.83 -6.72
C SER A 55 -13.27 4.64 -8.02
N PRO A 56 -14.04 3.55 -8.18
CA PRO A 56 -14.87 3.34 -9.38
C PRO A 56 -16.00 4.36 -9.53
N PHE A 57 -16.16 5.28 -8.58
CA PHE A 57 -17.18 6.34 -8.56
C PHE A 57 -16.60 7.77 -8.66
N LYS A 58 -15.49 7.96 -9.35
CA LYS A 58 -14.87 9.30 -9.52
C LYS A 58 -15.62 10.24 -10.46
N ASN A 59 -16.72 9.84 -11.09
CA ASN A 59 -17.48 10.68 -12.01
C ASN A 59 -18.60 11.51 -11.35
N ALA A 60 -18.54 11.73 -10.02
CA ALA A 60 -19.41 12.70 -9.34
C ALA A 60 -18.61 13.89 -8.76
N GLU A 61 -17.50 14.26 -9.40
CA GLU A 61 -16.84 15.53 -9.16
C GLU A 61 -17.52 16.61 -10.00
N LEU A 62 -18.59 17.18 -9.49
CA LEU A 62 -19.10 18.48 -9.95
C LEU A 62 -19.03 19.47 -8.80
N LEU A 63 -18.04 20.38 -8.94
CA LEU A 63 -18.07 21.73 -8.41
C LEU A 63 -18.13 21.89 -6.88
N ILE A 64 -16.98 21.69 -6.23
CA ILE A 64 -16.66 22.46 -5.03
C ILE A 64 -15.22 22.97 -5.21
N GLU A 65 -15.06 24.28 -5.41
CA GLU A 65 -13.78 24.97 -5.49
C GLU A 65 -12.91 24.68 -4.27
N PRO A 66 -11.57 24.57 -4.44
CA PRO A 66 -10.66 24.37 -3.34
C PRO A 66 -10.61 25.63 -2.46
N ILE A 67 -11.08 25.52 -1.24
CA ILE A 67 -11.02 26.59 -0.26
C ILE A 67 -9.60 26.70 0.27
N GLY A 68 -8.96 27.77 -0.18
CA GLY A 68 -7.88 28.55 0.40
C GLY A 68 -6.81 27.86 1.24
N LYS A 69 -5.66 27.58 0.64
CA LYS A 69 -4.36 27.66 1.31
C LYS A 69 -4.13 29.13 1.66
N ASN A 70 -4.31 29.51 2.92
CA ASN A 70 -3.66 30.62 3.60
C ASN A 70 -4.42 30.86 4.92
N LEU A 71 -4.00 30.16 5.98
CA LEU A 71 -4.33 30.52 7.33
C LEU A 71 -3.02 30.80 8.06
N ASN A 72 -2.74 32.08 8.28
CA ASN A 72 -1.74 32.51 9.25
C ASN A 72 -2.12 31.97 10.63
N PRO A 73 -1.22 31.34 11.38
CA PRO A 73 -1.51 30.88 12.73
C PRO A 73 -1.71 32.09 13.64
N LEU A 74 -2.83 32.11 14.34
CA LEU A 74 -3.04 33.06 15.42
C LEU A 74 -2.04 32.77 16.56
N PRO A 75 -1.48 33.79 17.22
CA PRO A 75 -0.50 33.62 18.26
C PRO A 75 -1.12 32.93 19.48
N VAL A 76 -0.75 31.69 19.71
CA VAL A 76 -1.00 31.00 20.97
C VAL A 76 0.18 31.31 21.89
N PRO A 77 -0.02 31.68 23.18
CA PRO A 77 1.08 31.88 24.11
C PRO A 77 1.84 30.55 24.28
N ILE A 78 3.06 30.50 23.76
CA ILE A 78 3.97 29.37 23.90
C ILE A 78 4.38 29.29 25.38
N ARG A 79 3.83 28.33 26.13
CA ARG A 79 4.39 27.94 27.42
C ARG A 79 5.71 27.22 27.12
N LYS A 80 6.83 27.78 27.61
CA LYS A 80 8.16 27.11 27.56
C LYS A 80 8.04 25.74 28.19
N ILE A 81 8.29 24.72 27.39
CA ILE A 81 8.40 23.32 27.84
C ILE A 81 9.77 23.22 28.53
N ASP A 82 9.78 22.85 29.81
CA ASP A 82 11.00 22.57 30.58
C ASP A 82 11.72 21.36 29.98
N THR A 83 12.97 21.55 29.63
CA THR A 83 13.84 20.55 28.98
C THR A 83 14.16 19.32 29.84
N LYS A 84 13.64 19.24 31.06
CA LYS A 84 13.79 18.07 31.95
C LYS A 84 12.82 16.93 31.63
N ASP A 85 11.70 17.21 30.95
CA ASP A 85 10.73 16.17 30.57
C ASP A 85 11.12 15.41 29.27
N LEU A 86 12.14 15.87 28.56
CA LEU A 86 12.63 15.21 27.35
C LEU A 86 13.47 13.94 27.60
N ALA A 87 13.97 13.76 28.81
CA ALA A 87 14.86 12.63 29.13
C ALA A 87 14.14 11.33 29.49
N VAL A 88 12.84 11.39 29.81
CA VAL A 88 12.05 10.20 30.21
C VAL A 88 11.26 9.58 29.04
N SER A 89 11.16 10.26 27.89
CA SER A 89 10.41 9.77 26.73
C SER A 89 11.22 8.88 25.75
N ILE A 90 12.51 8.60 26.05
CA ILE A 90 13.36 7.78 25.16
C ILE A 90 13.18 6.27 25.41
N SER A 91 12.48 5.84 26.45
CA SER A 91 12.43 4.42 26.84
C SER A 91 11.24 3.61 26.30
N ASN A 92 10.33 4.20 25.50
CA ASN A 92 9.24 3.46 24.87
C ASN A 92 9.13 3.80 23.39
N ILE A 93 10.18 3.45 22.62
CA ILE A 93 10.06 3.41 21.17
C ILE A 93 9.35 2.09 20.81
N ASN A 94 8.05 2.10 20.82
CA ASN A 94 7.27 1.08 20.13
C ASN A 94 7.50 1.29 18.61
N TYR A 95 8.54 0.64 18.08
CA TYR A 95 8.73 0.57 16.64
C TYR A 95 7.50 -0.11 16.05
N ASN A 96 6.72 0.65 15.31
CA ASN A 96 5.62 0.08 14.55
C ASN A 96 6.24 -0.97 13.59
N PHE A 97 5.73 -2.19 13.59
CA PHE A 97 6.22 -3.29 12.73
C PHE A 97 6.42 -2.85 11.28
N GLN A 98 5.59 -1.95 10.78
CA GLN A 98 5.70 -1.38 9.43
C GLN A 98 6.96 -0.52 9.24
N GLU A 99 7.35 0.27 10.24
CA GLU A 99 8.58 1.08 10.20
C GLU A 99 9.82 0.18 10.22
N LEU A 100 9.77 -0.91 10.96
CA LEU A 100 10.83 -1.92 11.01
C LEU A 100 11.01 -2.61 9.66
N VAL A 101 9.93 -2.99 9.00
CA VAL A 101 9.93 -3.56 7.65
C VAL A 101 10.47 -2.58 6.61
N ASN A 102 10.08 -1.31 6.69
CA ASN A 102 10.58 -0.27 5.79
C ASN A 102 12.08 -0.03 5.99
N SER A 103 12.54 0.05 7.23
CA SER A 103 13.96 0.21 7.57
C SER A 103 14.80 -0.96 7.06
N PHE A 104 14.32 -2.19 7.23
CA PHE A 104 14.95 -3.39 6.71
C PHE A 104 15.05 -3.38 5.17
N TRP A 105 14.02 -2.89 4.48
CA TRP A 105 14.04 -2.74 3.03
C TRP A 105 15.10 -1.74 2.57
N PHE A 106 15.19 -0.56 3.18
CA PHE A 106 16.21 0.44 2.85
C PHE A 106 17.64 -0.03 3.14
N ILE A 107 17.85 -0.75 4.25
CA ILE A 107 19.16 -1.35 4.59
C ILE A 107 19.58 -2.34 3.48
N GLY A 108 18.67 -3.18 3.02
CA GLY A 108 18.95 -4.12 1.95
C GLY A 108 19.28 -3.43 0.62
N ILE A 109 18.56 -2.37 0.24
CA ILE A 109 18.88 -1.55 -0.93
C ILE A 109 20.31 -0.99 -0.80
N PHE A 110 20.66 -0.45 0.36
CA PHE A 110 21.98 0.13 0.61
C PHE A 110 23.10 -0.91 0.49
N ILE A 111 22.91 -2.12 1.06
CA ILE A 111 23.87 -3.23 0.95
C ILE A 111 24.07 -3.64 -0.53
N TYR A 112 22.98 -3.81 -1.28
CA TYR A 112 23.05 -4.14 -2.71
C TYR A 112 23.68 -3.02 -3.54
N PHE A 113 23.40 -1.77 -3.21
CA PHE A 113 24.05 -0.62 -3.85
C PHE A 113 25.56 -0.63 -3.64
N LEU A 114 26.04 -0.85 -2.40
CA LEU A 114 27.46 -0.97 -2.09
C LEU A 114 28.10 -2.15 -2.84
N TYR A 115 27.41 -3.29 -2.91
CA TYR A 115 27.88 -4.43 -3.70
C TYR A 115 28.11 -4.08 -5.18
N TYR A 116 27.13 -3.43 -5.82
CA TYR A 116 27.29 -3.02 -7.23
C TYR A 116 28.30 -1.90 -7.41
N LEU A 117 28.46 -1.01 -6.45
CA LEU A 117 29.53 -0.01 -6.44
C LEU A 117 30.92 -0.68 -6.46
N MET A 118 31.12 -1.70 -5.63
CA MET A 118 32.36 -2.49 -5.66
C MET A 118 32.59 -3.18 -7.02
N VAL A 119 31.52 -3.69 -7.66
CA VAL A 119 31.60 -4.28 -9.00
C VAL A 119 32.03 -3.24 -10.04
N ILE A 120 31.50 -2.02 -9.96
CA ILE A 120 31.87 -0.90 -10.86
C ILE A 120 33.34 -0.49 -10.64
N LEU A 121 33.78 -0.35 -9.40
CA LEU A 121 35.18 -0.02 -9.09
C LEU A 121 36.15 -1.09 -9.62
N LYS A 122 35.78 -2.37 -9.49
CA LYS A 122 36.55 -3.47 -10.09
C LYS A 122 36.59 -3.38 -11.61
N LEU A 123 35.46 -3.02 -12.25
CA LEU A 123 35.42 -2.82 -13.70
C LEU A 123 36.35 -1.68 -14.14
N ILE A 124 36.33 -0.54 -13.45
CA ILE A 124 37.22 0.59 -13.71
C ILE A 124 38.69 0.17 -13.61
N LYS A 125 39.06 -0.64 -12.60
CA LYS A 125 40.41 -1.18 -12.47
C LYS A 125 40.80 -2.04 -13.67
N ILE A 126 39.91 -2.95 -14.12
CA ILE A 126 40.13 -3.79 -15.29
C ILE A 126 40.37 -2.91 -16.53
N VAL A 127 39.58 -1.87 -16.71
CA VAL A 127 39.71 -0.94 -17.84
C VAL A 127 41.07 -0.23 -17.82
N ASN A 128 41.50 0.30 -16.71
CA ASN A 128 42.76 1.02 -16.57
C ASN A 128 43.98 0.13 -16.78
N ASN A 129 43.88 -1.16 -16.46
CA ASN A 129 44.97 -2.13 -16.60
C ASN A 129 44.97 -2.85 -17.96
N SER A 130 44.07 -2.53 -18.87
CA SER A 130 43.95 -3.20 -20.17
C SER A 130 44.69 -2.43 -21.28
N LYS A 131 45.24 -3.16 -22.23
CA LYS A 131 46.03 -2.57 -23.35
C LYS A 131 45.15 -2.44 -24.58
N LEU A 132 45.11 -1.25 -25.19
CA LEU A 132 44.42 -1.01 -26.47
C LEU A 132 45.10 -1.77 -27.59
N SER A 133 44.34 -2.48 -28.41
CA SER A 133 44.79 -3.16 -29.60
C SER A 133 44.50 -2.34 -30.86
N LEU A 134 45.49 -1.62 -31.37
CA LEU A 134 45.32 -0.76 -32.53
C LEU A 134 44.85 -1.54 -33.77
N ASN A 135 45.38 -2.72 -34.00
CA ASN A 135 45.02 -3.55 -35.20
C ASN A 135 43.53 -3.87 -35.25
N TYR A 136 42.92 -4.31 -34.13
CA TYR A 136 41.51 -4.63 -34.12
C TYR A 136 40.64 -3.35 -34.02
N SER A 137 41.11 -2.33 -33.32
CA SER A 137 40.37 -1.08 -33.21
C SER A 137 40.22 -0.36 -34.53
N CYS A 138 41.28 -0.30 -35.35
CA CYS A 138 41.23 0.25 -36.72
C CYS A 138 40.33 -0.59 -37.63
N LYS A 139 40.36 -1.94 -37.52
CA LYS A 139 39.58 -2.84 -38.37
C LYS A 139 38.07 -2.72 -38.14
N TYR A 140 37.63 -2.47 -36.91
CA TYR A 140 36.22 -2.53 -36.53
C TYR A 140 35.59 -1.18 -36.12
N ASP A 141 36.39 -0.11 -36.04
CA ASP A 141 35.98 1.22 -35.59
C ASP A 141 35.38 1.21 -34.15
N TYR A 142 35.95 0.37 -33.29
CA TYR A 142 35.61 0.29 -31.85
C TYR A 142 36.88 0.20 -31.02
N ASN A 143 36.83 0.75 -29.76
CA ASN A 143 37.94 0.57 -28.85
C ASN A 143 38.00 -0.88 -28.34
N ILE A 144 39.02 -1.64 -28.79
CA ILE A 144 39.19 -3.05 -28.43
C ILE A 144 40.44 -3.18 -27.56
N TYR A 145 40.27 -3.71 -26.36
CA TYR A 145 41.31 -3.88 -25.37
C TYR A 145 41.62 -5.36 -25.13
N ILE A 146 42.89 -5.65 -24.88
CA ILE A 146 43.35 -6.97 -24.43
C ILE A 146 43.63 -6.88 -22.95
N SER A 147 42.91 -7.68 -22.13
CA SER A 147 43.01 -7.69 -20.69
C SER A 147 43.56 -8.99 -20.11
N GLN A 148 44.44 -8.89 -19.14
CA GLN A 148 44.96 -10.03 -18.38
C GLN A 148 44.03 -10.42 -17.20
N GLU A 149 43.19 -9.51 -16.75
CA GLU A 149 42.35 -9.66 -15.55
C GLU A 149 41.01 -10.33 -15.84
N THR A 150 40.61 -10.45 -17.10
CA THR A 150 39.33 -11.03 -17.50
C THR A 150 39.47 -12.47 -17.95
N THR A 151 38.39 -13.25 -17.74
CA THR A 151 38.31 -14.67 -18.19
C THR A 151 37.41 -14.85 -19.40
N SER A 152 36.45 -13.97 -19.62
CA SER A 152 35.52 -13.98 -20.74
C SER A 152 35.55 -12.64 -21.49
N PRO A 153 35.27 -12.62 -22.80
CA PRO A 153 35.02 -11.38 -23.52
C PRO A 153 33.82 -10.66 -22.94
N PHE A 154 33.83 -9.35 -23.02
CA PHE A 154 32.67 -8.53 -22.62
C PHE A 154 32.73 -7.13 -23.21
N THR A 155 31.58 -6.48 -23.28
CA THR A 155 31.46 -5.08 -23.67
C THR A 155 31.06 -4.21 -22.46
N CYS A 156 31.57 -2.98 -22.39
CA CYS A 156 31.11 -1.97 -21.44
C CYS A 156 31.03 -0.60 -22.11
N TRP A 157 30.35 0.35 -21.38
CA TRP A 157 30.25 1.73 -21.78
C TRP A 157 30.98 2.62 -20.75
N ILE A 158 32.03 3.31 -21.22
CA ILE A 158 32.89 4.20 -20.40
C ILE A 158 33.06 5.49 -21.18
N GLY A 159 31.98 6.28 -21.30
CA GLY A 159 31.95 7.44 -22.20
C GLY A 159 31.94 7.06 -23.68
N LYS A 160 32.64 5.98 -24.06
CA LYS A 160 32.61 5.30 -25.38
C LYS A 160 32.40 3.81 -25.20
N HIS A 161 31.88 3.14 -26.23
CA HIS A 161 31.78 1.69 -26.23
C HIS A 161 33.17 1.05 -26.34
N ALA A 162 33.46 0.09 -25.45
CA ALA A 162 34.71 -0.63 -25.41
C ALA A 162 34.45 -2.14 -25.32
N ILE A 163 35.29 -2.92 -26.02
CA ILE A 163 35.28 -4.38 -26.07
C ILE A 163 36.56 -4.90 -25.40
N PHE A 164 36.42 -5.84 -24.47
CA PHE A 164 37.54 -6.44 -23.78
C PHE A 164 37.69 -7.92 -24.16
N ILE A 165 38.88 -8.30 -24.62
CA ILE A 165 39.23 -9.66 -24.98
C ILE A 165 40.27 -10.17 -23.97
N PRO A 166 40.02 -11.31 -23.29
CA PRO A 166 41.03 -11.91 -22.43
C PRO A 166 42.33 -12.26 -23.17
N ALA A 167 43.46 -11.84 -22.62
CA ALA A 167 44.77 -12.14 -23.21
C ALA A 167 45.03 -13.65 -23.39
N LYS A 168 44.45 -14.48 -22.50
CA LYS A 168 44.54 -15.94 -22.61
C LYS A 168 43.77 -16.48 -23.83
N LEU A 169 42.63 -15.91 -24.17
CA LEU A 169 41.87 -16.27 -25.38
C LEU A 169 42.57 -15.77 -26.63
N HIS A 170 43.08 -14.53 -26.61
CA HIS A 170 43.81 -13.94 -27.72
C HIS A 170 45.04 -14.79 -28.15
N LYS A 171 45.73 -15.45 -27.18
CA LYS A 171 46.88 -16.33 -27.44
C LYS A 171 46.48 -17.72 -27.96
N LYS A 172 45.26 -18.20 -27.73
CA LYS A 172 44.82 -19.58 -28.00
C LYS A 172 43.87 -19.73 -29.19
N LEU A 173 43.30 -18.63 -29.65
CA LEU A 173 42.35 -18.60 -30.76
C LEU A 173 43.02 -18.06 -32.01
N ASP A 174 42.58 -18.54 -33.17
CA ASP A 174 43.02 -18.00 -34.44
C ASP A 174 42.30 -16.67 -34.78
N SER A 175 42.76 -16.00 -35.86
CA SER A 175 42.22 -14.70 -36.24
C SER A 175 40.72 -14.75 -36.60
N ARG A 176 40.24 -15.86 -37.22
CA ARG A 176 38.82 -16.03 -37.59
C ARG A 176 37.94 -16.25 -36.38
N GLU A 177 38.46 -16.97 -35.38
CA GLU A 177 37.78 -17.19 -34.08
C GLU A 177 37.68 -15.89 -33.27
N ILE A 178 38.74 -15.06 -33.27
CA ILE A 178 38.75 -13.75 -32.63
C ILE A 178 37.78 -12.79 -33.35
N ASP A 179 37.76 -12.77 -34.67
CA ASP A 179 36.82 -11.99 -35.46
C ASP A 179 35.36 -12.37 -35.16
N ALA A 180 35.08 -13.65 -34.95
CA ALA A 180 33.76 -14.13 -34.57
C ALA A 180 33.33 -13.61 -33.18
N ILE A 181 34.25 -13.55 -32.19
CA ILE A 181 34.02 -12.97 -30.87
C ILE A 181 33.76 -11.47 -30.97
N ILE A 182 34.61 -10.75 -31.72
CA ILE A 182 34.46 -9.30 -31.88
C ILE A 182 33.10 -8.96 -32.52
N LYS A 183 32.68 -9.69 -33.54
CA LYS A 183 31.36 -9.53 -34.16
C LYS A 183 30.22 -9.76 -33.18
N HIS A 184 30.34 -10.74 -32.27
CA HIS A 184 29.38 -11.00 -31.22
C HIS A 184 29.31 -9.82 -30.26
N GLU A 185 30.43 -9.32 -29.75
CA GLU A 185 30.50 -8.19 -28.85
C GLU A 185 29.97 -6.88 -29.49
N ILE A 186 30.30 -6.61 -30.75
CA ILE A 186 29.74 -5.49 -31.53
C ILE A 186 28.21 -5.60 -31.63
N THR A 187 27.68 -6.80 -31.76
CA THR A 187 26.24 -7.05 -31.84
C THR A 187 25.56 -6.68 -30.54
N HIS A 188 26.13 -6.95 -29.35
CA HIS A 188 25.63 -6.47 -28.07
C HIS A 188 25.59 -4.95 -28.00
N ILE A 189 26.61 -4.25 -28.51
CA ILE A 189 26.66 -2.80 -28.59
C ILE A 189 25.50 -2.24 -29.43
N ARG A 190 25.37 -2.74 -30.68
CA ARG A 190 24.34 -2.32 -31.66
C ARG A 190 22.93 -2.54 -31.10
N ARG A 191 22.72 -3.63 -30.38
CA ARG A 191 21.45 -3.99 -29.74
C ARG A 191 21.17 -3.23 -28.44
N LYS A 192 22.13 -2.46 -27.92
CA LYS A 192 22.05 -1.75 -26.64
C LYS A 192 21.76 -2.69 -25.45
N ASP A 193 22.33 -3.90 -25.49
CA ASP A 193 22.03 -4.94 -24.50
C ASP A 193 22.55 -4.58 -23.09
N ILE A 194 23.63 -3.79 -23.00
CA ILE A 194 24.20 -3.25 -21.75
C ILE A 194 23.13 -2.44 -20.99
N PHE A 195 22.45 -1.51 -21.67
CA PHE A 195 21.42 -0.67 -21.04
C PHE A 195 20.19 -1.47 -20.63
N LYS A 196 19.79 -2.46 -21.42
CA LYS A 196 18.72 -3.38 -21.04
C LYS A 196 19.06 -4.15 -19.77
N ASN A 197 20.32 -4.62 -19.65
CA ASN A 197 20.76 -5.35 -18.46
C ASN A 197 20.77 -4.45 -17.20
N TYR A 198 21.19 -3.19 -17.31
CA TYR A 198 21.16 -2.24 -16.18
C TYR A 198 19.77 -2.05 -15.60
N LEU A 199 18.73 -2.03 -16.43
CA LEU A 199 17.34 -1.95 -15.97
C LEU A 199 16.98 -3.10 -15.00
N PHE A 200 17.42 -4.33 -15.31
CA PHE A 200 17.17 -5.49 -14.47
C PHE A 200 18.09 -5.54 -13.22
N ILE A 201 19.27 -4.93 -13.30
CA ILE A 201 20.15 -4.75 -12.13
C ILE A 201 19.50 -3.77 -11.15
N ILE A 202 18.97 -2.64 -11.61
CA ILE A 202 18.24 -1.68 -10.76
C ILE A 202 17.04 -2.37 -10.10
N ASN A 203 16.29 -3.18 -10.86
CA ASN A 203 15.19 -3.96 -10.30
C ASN A 203 15.64 -4.91 -9.18
N LYS A 204 16.81 -5.55 -9.31
CA LYS A 204 17.39 -6.40 -8.25
C LYS A 204 17.83 -5.61 -7.01
N ILE A 205 18.29 -4.39 -7.18
CA ILE A 205 18.67 -3.53 -6.05
C ILE A 205 17.42 -3.12 -5.26
N VAL A 206 16.38 -2.64 -5.95
CA VAL A 206 15.15 -2.16 -5.33
C VAL A 206 14.36 -3.30 -4.70
N PHE A 207 14.25 -4.44 -5.38
CA PHE A 207 13.50 -5.62 -4.96
C PHE A 207 14.42 -6.78 -4.57
N TRP A 208 15.48 -6.48 -3.82
CA TRP A 208 16.51 -7.45 -3.42
C TRP A 208 15.96 -8.67 -2.68
N PHE A 209 14.87 -8.49 -1.93
CA PHE A 209 14.15 -9.53 -1.19
C PHE A 209 13.28 -10.42 -2.08
N ASN A 210 12.99 -9.99 -3.33
CA ASN A 210 12.07 -10.69 -4.21
C ASN A 210 12.82 -11.69 -5.09
N PRO A 211 12.59 -13.02 -4.92
CA PRO A 211 13.30 -14.05 -5.68
C PRO A 211 13.05 -13.94 -7.20
N PHE A 212 11.87 -13.45 -7.61
CA PHE A 212 11.53 -13.30 -9.01
C PHE A 212 12.35 -12.20 -9.70
N ALA A 213 12.75 -11.15 -9.00
CA ALA A 213 13.67 -10.14 -9.52
C ALA A 213 15.03 -10.76 -9.94
N HIS A 214 15.51 -11.73 -9.15
CA HIS A 214 16.73 -12.47 -9.46
C HIS A 214 16.54 -13.46 -10.61
N PHE A 215 15.43 -14.20 -10.62
CA PHE A 215 15.12 -15.15 -11.71
C PHE A 215 14.92 -14.45 -13.06
N ILE A 216 14.25 -13.29 -13.07
CA ILE A 216 14.08 -12.47 -14.28
C ILE A 216 15.43 -12.07 -14.84
N SER A 217 16.31 -11.49 -14.01
CA SER A 217 17.64 -11.04 -14.44
C SER A 217 18.44 -12.16 -15.11
N LYS A 218 18.45 -13.37 -14.51
CA LYS A 218 19.11 -14.54 -15.10
C LYS A 218 18.52 -14.94 -16.47
N ASN A 219 17.20 -14.93 -16.58
CA ASN A 219 16.54 -15.30 -17.85
C ASN A 219 16.74 -14.24 -18.93
N VAL A 220 16.79 -12.96 -18.57
CA VAL A 220 17.08 -11.86 -19.49
C VAL A 220 18.46 -11.99 -20.09
N VAL A 221 19.50 -12.24 -19.28
CA VAL A 221 20.86 -12.46 -19.78
C VAL A 221 20.89 -13.61 -20.79
N ASN A 222 20.25 -14.74 -20.48
CA ASN A 222 20.17 -15.88 -21.39
C ASN A 222 19.47 -15.54 -22.72
N ASP A 223 18.42 -14.72 -22.68
CA ASP A 223 17.70 -14.33 -23.90
C ASP A 223 18.49 -13.28 -24.71
N LEU A 224 19.21 -12.36 -24.05
CA LEU A 224 20.09 -11.41 -24.73
C LEU A 224 21.22 -12.13 -25.48
N GLU A 225 21.83 -13.12 -24.84
CA GLU A 225 22.84 -13.97 -25.48
C GLU A 225 22.28 -14.71 -26.71
N THR A 226 21.12 -15.39 -26.54
CA THR A 226 20.49 -16.11 -27.67
C THR A 226 20.11 -15.17 -28.80
N ALA A 227 19.61 -13.98 -28.46
CA ALA A 227 19.25 -12.98 -29.46
C ALA A 227 20.45 -12.37 -30.17
N CYS A 228 21.58 -12.24 -29.46
CA CYS A 228 22.85 -11.83 -30.04
C CYS A 228 23.35 -12.90 -31.01
N ASP A 229 23.36 -14.19 -30.62
CA ASP A 229 23.74 -15.30 -31.50
C ASP A 229 22.92 -15.30 -32.79
N MET A 230 21.60 -15.16 -32.70
CA MET A 230 20.69 -15.13 -33.85
C MET A 230 20.98 -13.96 -34.80
N GLU A 231 21.33 -12.80 -34.29
CA GLU A 231 21.69 -11.65 -35.13
C GLU A 231 23.04 -11.86 -35.82
N VAL A 232 24.03 -12.42 -35.11
CA VAL A 232 25.35 -12.76 -35.67
C VAL A 232 25.23 -13.77 -36.83
N ILE A 233 24.41 -14.82 -36.66
CA ILE A 233 24.29 -15.88 -37.68
C ILE A 233 23.34 -15.53 -38.82
N LYS A 234 22.53 -14.47 -38.69
CA LYS A 234 21.51 -14.09 -39.69
C LYS A 234 22.11 -13.84 -41.09
N SER A 235 23.29 -13.22 -41.15
CA SER A 235 24.04 -12.92 -42.37
C SER A 235 25.23 -13.86 -42.61
N SER A 236 25.39 -14.89 -41.77
CA SER A 236 26.56 -15.79 -41.82
C SER A 236 26.32 -16.99 -42.72
N SER A 237 27.34 -17.37 -43.50
CA SER A 237 27.38 -18.61 -44.24
C SER A 237 27.40 -19.84 -43.32
N LYS A 238 27.12 -21.02 -43.87
CA LYS A 238 27.16 -22.29 -43.11
C LYS A 238 28.55 -22.54 -42.49
N ALA A 239 29.62 -22.19 -43.21
CA ALA A 239 31.00 -22.32 -42.72
C ALA A 239 31.28 -21.36 -41.54
N GLU A 240 30.88 -20.08 -41.64
CA GLU A 240 31.06 -19.11 -40.56
C GLU A 240 30.26 -19.48 -39.31
N ARG A 241 29.03 -20.00 -39.44
CA ARG A 241 28.24 -20.51 -38.32
C ARG A 241 28.94 -21.67 -37.60
N LYS A 242 29.58 -22.58 -38.36
CA LYS A 242 30.36 -23.67 -37.78
C LYS A 242 31.55 -23.13 -36.97
N ILE A 243 32.32 -22.19 -37.55
CA ILE A 243 33.43 -21.54 -36.84
C ILE A 243 32.94 -20.88 -35.56
N TYR A 244 31.87 -20.07 -35.64
CA TYR A 244 31.29 -19.38 -34.50
C TYR A 244 30.86 -20.35 -33.38
N GLY A 245 30.10 -21.40 -33.68
CA GLY A 245 29.70 -22.42 -32.73
C GLY A 245 30.88 -23.16 -32.08
N MET A 246 31.91 -23.50 -32.87
CA MET A 246 33.14 -24.12 -32.38
C MET A 246 33.95 -23.17 -31.49
N THR A 247 34.00 -21.88 -31.81
CA THR A 247 34.64 -20.84 -30.98
C THR A 247 33.99 -20.75 -29.60
N LEU A 248 32.63 -20.73 -29.50
CA LEU A 248 31.93 -20.74 -28.24
C LEU A 248 32.24 -21.96 -27.38
N LEU A 249 32.38 -23.16 -28.01
CA LEU A 249 32.81 -24.38 -27.31
C LEU A 249 34.24 -24.27 -26.79
N LYS A 250 35.19 -23.80 -27.64
CA LYS A 250 36.58 -23.58 -27.23
C LYS A 250 36.70 -22.63 -26.05
N ILE A 251 35.99 -21.48 -26.07
CA ILE A 251 35.94 -20.52 -24.95
C ILE A 251 35.49 -21.20 -23.67
N SER A 252 34.41 -21.99 -23.74
CA SER A 252 33.89 -22.70 -22.58
C SER A 252 34.91 -23.70 -22.02
N LEU A 253 35.62 -24.45 -22.85
CA LEU A 253 36.65 -25.40 -22.45
C LEU A 253 37.88 -24.71 -21.81
N ILE A 254 38.29 -23.56 -22.36
CA ILE A 254 39.41 -22.77 -21.82
C ILE A 254 39.07 -22.22 -20.42
N ASN A 255 37.82 -21.87 -20.17
CA ASN A 255 37.37 -21.29 -18.92
C ASN A 255 37.01 -22.34 -17.87
N SER A 256 36.58 -23.55 -18.25
CA SER A 256 36.13 -24.60 -17.31
C SER A 256 37.23 -25.11 -16.36
N LYS A 257 38.51 -24.87 -16.66
CA LYS A 257 39.65 -25.29 -15.80
C LYS A 257 39.87 -24.46 -14.54
N LYS A 258 39.06 -23.39 -14.27
CA LYS A 258 39.23 -22.49 -13.12
C LYS A 258 38.02 -22.37 -12.18
N GLU A 259 36.86 -22.96 -12.48
CA GLU A 259 35.62 -22.73 -11.69
C GLU A 259 35.14 -24.00 -10.98
N HIS A 260 35.90 -24.45 -9.95
CA HIS A 260 35.45 -25.54 -9.07
C HIS A 260 34.74 -25.08 -7.78
N PHE A 261 34.50 -23.79 -7.58
CA PHE A 261 34.01 -23.31 -6.28
C PHE A 261 32.98 -22.18 -6.35
N ILE A 262 31.88 -22.31 -7.12
CA ILE A 262 30.69 -21.49 -6.86
C ILE A 262 29.46 -22.33 -7.21
N LEU A 263 28.60 -22.56 -6.23
CA LEU A 263 27.29 -23.19 -6.34
C LEU A 263 26.37 -22.39 -7.31
N ASN A 264 26.47 -22.68 -8.60
CA ASN A 264 25.54 -22.16 -9.60
C ASN A 264 24.41 -23.17 -9.84
N PHE A 265 23.22 -22.86 -9.33
CA PHE A 265 21.98 -23.54 -9.67
C PHE A 265 21.68 -23.33 -11.18
N GLY A 266 22.03 -24.30 -11.97
CA GLY A 266 21.87 -24.34 -13.44
C GLY A 266 23.23 -24.38 -14.15
N SER A 267 23.64 -25.58 -14.59
CA SER A 267 24.97 -25.77 -15.18
C SER A 267 25.14 -24.89 -16.42
N PRO A 268 26.27 -24.18 -16.55
CA PRO A 268 26.64 -23.40 -17.75
C PRO A 268 26.55 -24.22 -19.04
N THR A 269 26.75 -25.53 -18.92
CA THR A 269 26.70 -26.50 -20.01
C THR A 269 25.31 -26.65 -20.64
N LYS A 270 24.22 -26.59 -19.88
CA LYS A 270 22.85 -26.69 -20.45
C LYS A 270 22.49 -25.48 -21.30
N PHE A 271 22.89 -24.28 -20.89
CA PHE A 271 22.63 -23.06 -21.65
C PHE A 271 23.49 -23.02 -22.95
N LEU A 272 24.78 -23.34 -22.82
CA LEU A 272 25.66 -23.42 -23.98
C LEU A 272 25.18 -24.46 -25.03
N LYS A 273 24.72 -25.65 -24.57
CA LYS A 273 24.11 -26.64 -25.48
C LYS A 273 22.93 -26.07 -26.24
N LYS A 274 22.06 -25.26 -25.56
CA LYS A 274 20.96 -24.57 -26.24
C LYS A 274 21.44 -23.57 -27.27
N ARG A 275 22.41 -22.70 -26.95
CA ARG A 275 23.01 -21.74 -27.93
C ARG A 275 23.52 -22.45 -29.17
N ILE A 276 24.30 -23.50 -29.00
CA ILE A 276 24.87 -24.27 -30.11
C ILE A 276 23.78 -24.95 -30.95
N ALA A 277 22.76 -25.52 -30.30
CA ALA A 277 21.63 -26.11 -31.01
C ALA A 277 20.87 -25.06 -31.84
N PHE A 278 20.74 -23.81 -31.34
CA PHE A 278 20.17 -22.72 -32.11
C PHE A 278 21.04 -22.31 -33.30
N ILE A 279 22.34 -22.18 -33.10
CA ILE A 279 23.29 -21.80 -34.14
C ILE A 279 23.30 -22.84 -35.28
N SER A 280 23.15 -24.14 -34.94
CA SER A 280 23.22 -25.23 -35.90
C SER A 280 21.94 -25.44 -36.72
N ARG A 281 20.75 -25.22 -36.13
CA ARG A 281 19.47 -25.66 -36.72
C ARG A 281 18.79 -24.67 -37.64
N ASN A 282 18.99 -23.40 -37.51
CA ASN A 282 18.38 -22.29 -38.30
C ASN A 282 16.85 -22.38 -38.61
N ASP A 283 16.13 -23.29 -37.94
CA ASP A 283 14.74 -23.66 -38.28
C ASP A 283 13.70 -22.87 -37.47
N TYR A 284 14.13 -21.93 -36.65
CA TYR A 284 13.22 -21.24 -35.76
C TYR A 284 12.61 -19.99 -36.38
N ILE A 285 11.29 -19.92 -36.33
CA ILE A 285 10.51 -18.79 -36.85
C ILE A 285 10.37 -17.73 -35.76
N SER A 286 10.65 -16.47 -36.09
CA SER A 286 10.40 -15.33 -35.18
C SER A 286 8.90 -15.17 -34.88
N VAL A 287 8.59 -14.83 -33.64
CA VAL A 287 7.21 -14.59 -33.20
C VAL A 287 6.68 -13.30 -33.80
N SER A 288 5.45 -13.31 -34.31
CA SER A 288 4.78 -12.12 -34.84
C SER A 288 4.44 -11.11 -33.73
N ASN A 289 4.38 -9.84 -34.10
CA ASN A 289 4.00 -8.78 -33.16
C ASN A 289 2.57 -8.98 -32.63
N LYS A 290 1.65 -9.55 -33.43
CA LYS A 290 0.27 -9.85 -32.99
C LYS A 290 0.23 -10.77 -31.76
N VAL A 291 1.05 -11.86 -31.77
CA VAL A 291 1.13 -12.79 -30.63
C VAL A 291 1.74 -12.12 -29.40
N ARG A 292 2.72 -11.23 -29.59
CA ARG A 292 3.29 -10.44 -28.47
C ARG A 292 2.27 -9.49 -27.86
N ILE A 293 1.51 -8.78 -28.69
CA ILE A 293 0.45 -7.85 -28.22
C ILE A 293 -0.62 -8.63 -27.48
N LEU A 294 -1.04 -9.79 -27.98
CA LEU A 294 -2.03 -10.64 -27.30
C LEU A 294 -1.54 -11.10 -25.92
N PHE A 295 -0.28 -11.49 -25.82
CA PHE A 295 0.32 -11.85 -24.52
C PHE A 295 0.38 -10.65 -23.57
N LEU A 296 0.74 -9.45 -24.07
CA LEU A 296 0.78 -8.23 -23.28
C LEU A 296 -0.61 -7.88 -22.74
N SER A 297 -1.62 -7.85 -23.62
CA SER A 297 -2.99 -7.47 -23.23
C SER A 297 -3.58 -8.45 -22.22
N SER A 298 -3.34 -9.76 -22.38
CA SER A 298 -3.83 -10.77 -21.44
C SER A 298 -3.15 -10.67 -20.07
N THR A 299 -1.84 -10.45 -20.02
CA THR A 299 -1.12 -10.27 -18.74
C THR A 299 -1.50 -8.98 -18.05
N LEU A 300 -1.68 -7.89 -18.79
CA LEU A 300 -2.13 -6.60 -18.23
C LEU A 300 -3.54 -6.72 -17.66
N LEU A 301 -4.44 -7.39 -18.35
CA LEU A 301 -5.81 -7.64 -17.87
C LEU A 301 -5.79 -8.42 -16.55
N ILE A 302 -5.00 -9.49 -16.45
CA ILE A 302 -4.87 -10.26 -15.20
C ILE A 302 -4.32 -9.40 -14.07
N LEU A 303 -3.30 -8.56 -14.33
CA LEU A 303 -2.71 -7.68 -13.33
C LEU A 303 -3.69 -6.60 -12.83
N ILE A 304 -4.53 -6.08 -13.72
CA ILE A 304 -5.57 -5.09 -13.37
C ILE A 304 -6.66 -5.74 -12.51
N THR A 305 -7.05 -6.98 -12.77
CA THR A 305 -8.12 -7.67 -12.04
C THR A 305 -7.71 -8.17 -10.65
N ILE A 306 -6.44 -8.44 -10.42
CA ILE A 306 -5.94 -8.91 -9.10
C ILE A 306 -6.02 -7.81 -8.04
N LYS A 307 -5.75 -6.55 -8.38
CA LYS A 307 -5.71 -5.45 -7.41
C LYS A 307 -7.07 -5.13 -6.77
N PRO A 308 -8.20 -5.04 -7.52
CA PRO A 308 -9.53 -4.89 -6.92
C PRO A 308 -9.93 -6.07 -6.02
N LEU A 309 -9.53 -7.29 -6.38
CA LEU A 309 -9.82 -8.49 -5.58
C LEU A 309 -9.16 -8.42 -4.19
N MET A 310 -7.90 -7.99 -4.14
CA MET A 310 -7.15 -7.79 -2.89
C MET A 310 -7.68 -6.59 -2.07
N ALA A 311 -8.15 -5.54 -2.74
CA ALA A 311 -8.77 -4.39 -2.08
C ALA A 311 -10.15 -4.77 -1.50
N TYR A 312 -10.91 -5.60 -2.18
CA TYR A 312 -12.22 -6.08 -1.73
C TYR A 312 -12.11 -6.90 -0.44
N GLU A 313 -11.13 -7.78 -0.30
CA GLU A 313 -10.89 -8.56 0.92
C GLU A 313 -10.56 -7.67 2.13
N ASN A 314 -9.77 -6.61 1.94
CA ASN A 314 -9.47 -5.63 2.99
C ASN A 314 -10.70 -4.76 3.35
N ILE A 315 -11.54 -4.42 2.38
CA ILE A 315 -12.78 -3.65 2.62
C ILE A 315 -13.81 -4.51 3.35
N SER A 316 -13.97 -5.78 2.99
CA SER A 316 -14.92 -6.68 3.66
C SER A 316 -14.55 -6.92 5.13
N ASN A 317 -13.28 -7.12 5.44
CA ASN A 317 -12.81 -7.32 6.82
C ASN A 317 -12.89 -6.04 7.69
N SER A 318 -12.82 -4.84 7.09
CA SER A 318 -13.00 -3.58 7.83
C SER A 318 -14.46 -3.16 7.99
N SER A 319 -15.38 -3.74 7.21
CA SER A 319 -16.79 -3.38 7.17
C SER A 319 -17.63 -4.00 8.27
N TYR A 320 -17.13 -5.01 8.96
CA TYR A 320 -17.81 -5.68 10.07
C TYR A 320 -16.96 -5.65 11.34
N SER A 321 -17.66 -5.63 12.48
CA SER A 321 -17.04 -5.73 13.81
C SER A 321 -16.45 -7.11 14.03
N ASP A 322 -15.25 -7.16 14.61
CA ASP A 322 -14.58 -8.40 15.00
C ASP A 322 -15.14 -9.00 16.31
N VAL A 323 -16.16 -8.37 16.89
CA VAL A 323 -16.76 -8.81 18.15
C VAL A 323 -17.51 -10.12 17.98
N ASN A 324 -17.08 -11.13 18.73
CA ASN A 324 -17.79 -12.43 18.77
C ASN A 324 -19.03 -12.34 19.65
N LEU A 325 -20.21 -12.32 19.06
CA LEU A 325 -21.48 -12.26 19.81
C LEU A 325 -21.65 -13.44 20.79
N LYS A 326 -21.10 -14.61 20.48
CA LYS A 326 -21.19 -15.80 21.36
C LYS A 326 -20.49 -15.60 22.71
N SER A 327 -19.55 -14.67 22.81
CA SER A 327 -18.86 -14.34 24.07
C SER A 327 -19.61 -13.29 24.91
N LEU A 328 -20.69 -12.72 24.40
CA LEU A 328 -21.47 -11.68 25.09
C LEU A 328 -22.75 -12.27 25.72
N ASN A 329 -23.12 -11.73 26.89
CA ASN A 329 -24.44 -11.95 27.44
C ASN A 329 -25.44 -11.06 26.70
N TYR A 330 -26.16 -11.61 25.72
CA TYR A 330 -27.11 -10.83 24.93
C TYR A 330 -28.44 -11.53 24.70
N LYS A 331 -29.47 -10.73 24.41
CA LYS A 331 -30.82 -11.16 24.03
C LYS A 331 -31.20 -10.46 22.72
N ASN A 332 -31.69 -11.23 21.75
CA ASN A 332 -32.32 -10.66 20.56
C ASN A 332 -33.71 -10.12 20.91
N VAL A 333 -34.01 -8.93 20.42
CA VAL A 333 -35.29 -8.26 20.62
C VAL A 333 -35.93 -7.95 19.26
N ASN A 334 -37.25 -8.12 19.16
CA ASN A 334 -37.97 -7.77 17.93
C ASN A 334 -38.54 -6.35 18.08
N LEU A 335 -37.89 -5.39 17.39
CA LEU A 335 -38.28 -3.98 17.40
C LEU A 335 -38.62 -3.48 15.99
N GLN A 336 -38.85 -4.37 15.03
CA GLN A 336 -39.12 -4.04 13.62
C GLN A 336 -40.22 -2.97 13.44
N LYS A 337 -41.28 -3.02 14.24
CA LYS A 337 -42.39 -2.07 14.18
C LYS A 337 -41.99 -0.60 14.37
N TYR A 338 -40.85 -0.33 15.01
CA TYR A 338 -40.37 1.05 15.26
C TYR A 338 -39.51 1.59 14.11
N PHE A 339 -38.99 0.71 13.26
CA PHE A 339 -38.11 1.05 12.13
C PHE A 339 -38.82 1.06 10.77
N SER A 340 -40.16 1.12 10.77
CA SER A 340 -40.95 1.10 9.52
C SER A 340 -40.45 2.15 8.51
N GLY A 341 -40.04 1.70 7.30
CA GLY A 341 -39.48 2.54 6.25
C GLY A 341 -37.98 2.81 6.32
N TYR A 342 -37.29 2.27 7.34
CA TYR A 342 -35.84 2.37 7.50
C TYR A 342 -35.20 1.01 7.70
N GLU A 343 -34.04 0.81 7.12
CA GLU A 343 -33.13 -0.23 7.56
C GLU A 343 -32.47 0.25 8.87
N GLY A 344 -32.70 -0.45 9.98
CA GLY A 344 -32.26 0.05 11.29
C GLY A 344 -31.78 -1.04 12.21
N SER A 345 -30.98 -0.61 13.19
CA SER A 345 -30.52 -1.42 14.33
C SER A 345 -30.46 -0.58 15.58
N ILE A 346 -30.74 -1.19 16.71
CA ILE A 346 -30.46 -0.64 18.04
C ILE A 346 -29.80 -1.70 18.90
N VAL A 347 -28.74 -1.28 19.61
CA VAL A 347 -28.09 -2.06 20.65
C VAL A 347 -28.29 -1.30 21.96
N VAL A 348 -28.89 -1.93 22.96
CA VAL A 348 -29.08 -1.41 24.32
C VAL A 348 -28.30 -2.28 25.28
N TYR A 349 -27.56 -1.68 26.20
CA TYR A 349 -26.83 -2.40 27.23
C TYR A 349 -27.27 -1.97 28.61
N ASN A 350 -27.71 -2.93 29.41
CA ASN A 350 -28.03 -2.74 30.81
C ASN A 350 -26.75 -2.86 31.66
N ILE A 351 -26.35 -1.78 32.29
CA ILE A 351 -25.07 -1.71 33.01
C ILE A 351 -25.10 -2.56 34.29
N LYS A 352 -26.24 -2.58 35.00
CA LYS A 352 -26.40 -3.29 36.26
C LYS A 352 -26.44 -4.81 36.05
N ARG A 353 -27.08 -5.27 34.96
CA ARG A 353 -27.25 -6.72 34.64
C ARG A 353 -26.20 -7.29 33.74
N ASP A 354 -25.26 -6.47 33.24
CA ASP A 354 -24.24 -6.84 32.27
C ASP A 354 -24.84 -7.59 31.06
N LYS A 355 -25.87 -6.99 30.42
CA LYS A 355 -26.64 -7.67 29.39
C LYS A 355 -26.92 -6.74 28.19
N PHE A 356 -26.69 -7.26 27.00
CA PHE A 356 -27.03 -6.58 25.75
C PHE A 356 -28.40 -7.01 25.23
N PHE A 357 -29.12 -6.08 24.64
CA PHE A 357 -30.36 -6.29 23.89
C PHE A 357 -30.12 -5.78 22.48
N ILE A 358 -30.23 -6.67 21.48
CA ILE A 358 -29.83 -6.37 20.10
C ILE A 358 -31.01 -6.58 19.17
N TYR A 359 -31.34 -5.55 18.41
CA TYR A 359 -32.23 -5.63 17.25
C TYR A 359 -31.42 -5.53 15.97
N ASN A 360 -31.64 -6.44 15.01
CA ASN A 360 -30.97 -6.56 13.72
C ASN A 360 -29.43 -6.73 13.88
N GLN A 361 -29.03 -7.96 14.23
CA GLN A 361 -27.62 -8.32 14.47
C GLN A 361 -26.69 -7.97 13.30
N ASN A 362 -27.13 -8.18 12.05
CA ASN A 362 -26.29 -7.91 10.89
C ASN A 362 -25.88 -6.44 10.84
N LEU A 363 -26.84 -5.53 10.99
CA LEU A 363 -26.57 -4.09 11.02
C LEU A 363 -25.90 -3.65 12.32
N ALA A 364 -26.15 -4.37 13.44
CA ALA A 364 -25.48 -4.11 14.71
C ALA A 364 -23.96 -4.33 14.65
N LEU A 365 -23.50 -5.22 13.79
CA LEU A 365 -22.08 -5.54 13.56
C LEU A 365 -21.48 -4.76 12.41
N GLU A 366 -22.27 -4.14 11.54
CA GLU A 366 -21.78 -3.43 10.37
C GLU A 366 -21.14 -2.09 10.77
N ARG A 367 -19.87 -1.91 10.40
CA ARG A 367 -19.12 -0.67 10.62
C ARG A 367 -19.45 0.37 9.56
N THR A 368 -19.82 1.57 9.98
CA THR A 368 -20.02 2.75 9.13
C THR A 368 -19.46 3.99 9.80
N SER A 369 -19.33 5.12 9.07
CA SER A 369 -18.78 6.34 9.67
C SER A 369 -19.61 6.79 10.86
N PRO A 370 -18.96 7.16 11.99
CA PRO A 370 -19.63 7.60 13.20
C PRO A 370 -20.30 8.97 13.04
N ASP A 371 -19.90 9.74 12.05
CA ASP A 371 -20.35 11.12 11.85
C ASP A 371 -20.22 11.94 13.14
N SER A 372 -21.20 12.76 13.46
CA SER A 372 -21.15 13.62 14.64
C SER A 372 -21.22 12.87 15.99
N THR A 373 -21.44 11.55 16.02
CA THR A 373 -21.36 10.79 17.27
C THR A 373 -19.91 10.67 17.77
N TYR A 374 -18.93 10.72 16.87
CA TYR A 374 -17.50 10.76 17.18
C TYR A 374 -17.14 11.91 18.15
N LYS A 375 -17.86 13.03 18.10
CA LYS A 375 -17.61 14.22 18.93
C LYS A 375 -17.66 13.95 20.44
N LEU A 376 -18.38 12.89 20.87
CA LEU A 376 -18.35 12.42 22.27
C LEU A 376 -16.92 12.02 22.66
N ILE A 377 -16.31 11.15 21.88
CA ILE A 377 -14.99 10.58 22.17
C ILE A 377 -13.89 11.61 21.91
N SER A 378 -14.00 12.40 20.85
CA SER A 378 -13.12 13.53 20.57
C SER A 378 -13.05 14.52 21.73
N SER A 379 -14.20 14.83 22.36
CA SER A 379 -14.25 15.71 23.53
C SER A 379 -13.41 15.18 24.71
N ILE A 380 -13.55 13.89 25.02
CA ILE A 380 -12.80 13.25 26.11
C ILE A 380 -11.31 13.20 25.79
N PHE A 381 -10.98 12.85 24.53
CA PHE A 381 -9.60 12.82 24.08
C PHE A 381 -8.91 14.18 24.26
N HIS A 382 -9.51 15.27 23.76
CA HIS A 382 -8.92 16.61 23.86
C HIS A 382 -8.83 17.15 25.30
N LEU A 383 -9.74 16.74 26.18
CA LEU A 383 -9.67 17.03 27.62
C LEU A 383 -8.56 16.22 28.31
N ASN A 384 -8.39 14.92 27.95
CA ASN A 384 -7.33 14.08 28.49
C ASN A 384 -5.94 14.55 28.00
N ASN A 385 -5.82 14.87 26.71
CA ASN A 385 -4.59 15.35 26.08
C ASN A 385 -4.26 16.82 26.39
N LYS A 386 -5.12 17.49 27.22
CA LYS A 386 -4.95 18.89 27.61
C LYS A 386 -4.92 19.87 26.44
N THR A 387 -5.41 19.50 25.26
CA THR A 387 -5.63 20.42 24.13
C THR A 387 -6.61 21.51 24.52
N ILE A 388 -7.62 21.14 25.32
CA ILE A 388 -8.53 22.05 26.01
C ILE A 388 -8.64 21.66 27.50
N SER A 389 -9.16 22.57 28.33
CA SER A 389 -9.48 22.29 29.72
C SER A 389 -10.95 22.61 30.01
N ILE A 390 -11.47 22.20 31.17
CA ILE A 390 -12.83 22.47 31.58
C ILE A 390 -13.12 23.99 31.54
N ASN A 391 -12.18 24.82 31.99
CA ASN A 391 -12.34 26.27 32.09
C ASN A 391 -11.82 27.02 30.84
N GLN A 392 -11.04 26.38 29.97
CA GLN A 392 -10.42 26.99 28.77
C GLN A 392 -10.67 26.10 27.56
N ASN A 393 -11.88 26.22 27.00
CA ASN A 393 -12.31 25.43 25.83
C ASN A 393 -13.08 26.28 24.81
N LYS A 394 -12.92 27.60 24.86
CA LYS A 394 -13.53 28.53 23.90
C LYS A 394 -12.59 28.72 22.71
N LEU A 395 -13.11 28.48 21.51
CA LEU A 395 -12.45 28.78 20.25
C LEU A 395 -13.12 29.93 19.53
N LEU A 396 -12.32 30.81 18.92
CA LEU A 396 -12.82 31.93 18.13
C LEU A 396 -13.23 31.44 16.74
N TRP A 397 -14.36 31.94 16.27
CA TRP A 397 -14.80 31.67 14.90
C TRP A 397 -13.94 32.44 13.91
N ASN A 398 -13.53 31.79 12.85
CA ASN A 398 -12.63 32.33 11.81
C ASN A 398 -13.33 33.23 10.78
N GLY A 399 -14.61 33.57 10.97
CA GLY A 399 -15.37 34.43 10.06
C GLY A 399 -15.97 33.69 8.85
N LYS A 400 -15.63 32.42 8.60
CA LYS A 400 -16.13 31.67 7.47
C LYS A 400 -17.58 31.25 7.68
N LYS A 401 -18.50 31.81 6.88
CA LYS A 401 -19.93 31.50 6.96
C LYS A 401 -20.22 30.05 6.57
N THR A 402 -21.03 29.38 7.38
CA THR A 402 -21.60 28.07 7.13
C THR A 402 -23.11 28.17 6.95
N PRO A 403 -23.80 27.17 6.37
CA PRO A 403 -25.25 27.15 6.27
C PRO A 403 -25.98 27.20 7.63
N PHE A 404 -25.31 26.75 8.68
CA PHE A 404 -25.88 26.72 10.03
C PHE A 404 -25.54 28.00 10.78
N LYS A 405 -26.51 28.92 10.93
CA LYS A 405 -26.30 30.22 11.63
C LYS A 405 -25.68 30.08 13.03
N VAL A 406 -26.04 29.02 13.76
CA VAL A 406 -25.53 28.74 15.11
C VAL A 406 -24.04 28.35 15.15
N TRP A 407 -23.46 27.96 13.99
CA TRP A 407 -22.04 27.66 13.87
C TRP A 407 -21.20 28.93 13.61
N ASN A 408 -21.81 30.00 13.10
CA ASN A 408 -21.15 31.22 12.66
C ASN A 408 -20.92 32.19 13.84
N ARG A 409 -20.32 31.68 14.91
CA ARG A 409 -19.94 32.43 16.12
C ARG A 409 -18.89 31.66 16.91
N ASN A 410 -18.26 32.32 17.87
CA ASN A 410 -17.37 31.65 18.84
C ASN A 410 -18.09 30.51 19.55
N GLN A 411 -17.37 29.40 19.75
CA GLN A 411 -17.89 28.19 20.37
C GLN A 411 -17.07 27.82 21.61
N ASN A 412 -17.71 27.20 22.58
CA ASN A 412 -17.06 26.43 23.62
C ASN A 412 -17.46 24.95 23.48
N LEU A 413 -16.92 24.07 24.31
CA LEU A 413 -17.18 22.63 24.21
C LEU A 413 -18.67 22.30 24.33
N ASP A 414 -19.38 22.94 25.26
CA ASP A 414 -20.83 22.74 25.48
C ASP A 414 -21.62 23.10 24.19
N THR A 415 -21.43 24.32 23.68
CA THR A 415 -22.15 24.76 22.48
C THR A 415 -21.75 23.97 21.24
N ALA A 416 -20.47 23.57 21.11
CA ALA A 416 -19.98 22.77 20.00
C ALA A 416 -20.59 21.35 19.99
N LEU A 417 -20.74 20.72 21.17
CA LEU A 417 -21.41 19.42 21.30
C LEU A 417 -22.91 19.55 21.02
N ARG A 418 -23.58 20.52 21.63
CA ARG A 418 -25.03 20.75 21.53
C ARG A 418 -25.47 21.05 20.10
N TYR A 419 -24.75 21.91 19.40
CA TYR A 419 -25.03 22.29 18.00
C TYR A 419 -24.26 21.50 16.98
N SER A 420 -23.49 20.49 17.40
CA SER A 420 -22.73 19.59 16.52
C SER A 420 -21.76 20.31 15.58
N VAL A 421 -21.03 21.32 16.08
CA VAL A 421 -20.19 22.23 15.29
C VAL A 421 -18.94 21.52 14.77
N ASN A 422 -18.87 21.21 13.48
CA ASN A 422 -17.75 20.48 12.89
C ASN A 422 -16.43 21.23 13.01
N TRP A 423 -16.40 22.51 12.63
CA TRP A 423 -15.16 23.30 12.59
C TRP A 423 -14.46 23.37 13.97
N TYR A 424 -15.22 23.29 15.08
CA TYR A 424 -14.63 23.27 16.40
C TYR A 424 -13.77 22.03 16.64
N PHE A 425 -14.28 20.84 16.32
CA PHE A 425 -13.56 19.58 16.49
C PHE A 425 -12.44 19.40 15.46
N GLU A 426 -12.65 19.85 14.23
CA GLU A 426 -11.60 19.89 13.20
C GLU A 426 -10.41 20.76 13.64
N THR A 427 -10.70 21.89 14.28
CA THR A 427 -9.66 22.78 14.82
C THR A 427 -8.89 22.11 15.96
N LEU A 428 -9.58 21.41 16.87
CA LEU A 428 -8.93 20.67 17.95
C LEU A 428 -8.05 19.53 17.41
N ASP A 429 -8.54 18.77 16.44
CA ASP A 429 -7.78 17.69 15.80
C ASP A 429 -6.50 18.23 15.13
N ASN A 430 -6.55 19.43 14.53
CA ASN A 430 -5.38 20.08 13.91
C ASN A 430 -4.31 20.54 14.93
N TYR A 431 -4.69 20.75 16.18
CA TYR A 431 -3.76 21.10 17.28
C TYR A 431 -3.15 19.86 17.96
N THR A 432 -3.49 18.67 17.52
CA THR A 432 -3.09 17.42 18.16
C THR A 432 -2.23 16.58 17.24
N ASP A 433 -1.24 15.87 17.80
CA ASP A 433 -0.48 14.90 17.04
C ASP A 433 -1.41 13.74 16.61
N LYS A 434 -1.38 13.41 15.32
CA LYS A 434 -2.16 12.29 14.79
C LYS A 434 -1.78 10.95 15.42
N LYS A 435 -0.55 10.81 15.90
CA LYS A 435 -0.10 9.59 16.59
C LYS A 435 -0.81 9.40 17.91
N ASP A 436 -0.95 10.47 18.70
CA ASP A 436 -1.66 10.44 20.00
C ASP A 436 -3.11 10.09 19.80
N LEU A 437 -3.76 10.69 18.81
CA LEU A 437 -5.14 10.41 18.45
C LEU A 437 -5.34 8.97 17.98
N SER A 438 -4.46 8.48 17.09
CA SER A 438 -4.50 7.10 16.60
C SER A 438 -4.29 6.09 17.72
N HIS A 439 -3.35 6.35 18.61
CA HIS A 439 -3.10 5.52 19.80
C HIS A 439 -4.32 5.45 20.70
N TYR A 440 -4.93 6.59 21.02
CA TYR A 440 -6.11 6.68 21.86
C TYR A 440 -7.31 5.91 21.28
N LEU A 441 -7.59 6.06 19.99
CA LEU A 441 -8.67 5.30 19.32
C LEU A 441 -8.40 3.79 19.29
N SER A 442 -7.13 3.41 19.13
CA SER A 442 -6.72 1.99 19.17
C SER A 442 -6.87 1.40 20.57
N GLU A 443 -6.50 2.12 21.61
CA GLU A 443 -6.66 1.72 23.03
C GLU A 443 -8.13 1.61 23.43
N LEU A 444 -8.99 2.45 22.86
CA LEU A 444 -10.44 2.36 23.00
C LEU A 444 -11.04 1.18 22.22
N ASN A 445 -10.35 0.60 21.26
CA ASN A 445 -10.89 -0.27 20.22
C ASN A 445 -12.06 0.42 19.48
N TYR A 446 -11.85 1.69 19.06
CA TYR A 446 -12.89 2.48 18.40
C TYR A 446 -13.03 2.03 16.94
N GLY A 447 -13.87 1.02 16.71
CA GLY A 447 -14.12 0.45 15.39
C GLY A 447 -12.84 0.02 14.68
N ASN A 448 -12.58 0.56 13.49
CA ASN A 448 -11.34 0.28 12.75
C ASN A 448 -10.17 1.22 13.10
N SER A 449 -10.36 2.17 14.00
CA SER A 449 -9.37 3.17 14.46
C SER A 449 -8.62 3.91 13.34
N ASN A 450 -9.17 3.97 12.13
CA ASN A 450 -8.52 4.57 10.95
C ASN A 450 -8.81 6.07 10.87
N ILE A 451 -7.78 6.89 11.16
CA ILE A 451 -7.86 8.37 11.14
C ILE A 451 -7.35 8.99 9.83
N GLU A 452 -7.09 8.20 8.80
CA GLU A 452 -6.76 8.74 7.49
C GLU A 452 -7.98 9.44 6.89
N SER A 453 -7.80 10.69 6.46
CA SER A 453 -8.85 11.44 5.79
C SER A 453 -8.95 11.03 4.33
N SER A 454 -10.16 10.84 3.84
CA SER A 454 -10.44 10.62 2.43
C SER A 454 -11.39 11.70 1.90
N LEU A 455 -11.32 12.00 0.60
CA LEU A 455 -12.25 12.92 -0.08
C LEU A 455 -12.30 14.35 0.50
N ASN A 456 -11.18 14.87 1.02
CA ASN A 456 -11.10 16.20 1.66
C ASN A 456 -12.11 16.40 2.81
N ARG A 457 -12.51 15.33 3.48
CA ARG A 457 -13.41 15.35 4.64
C ARG A 457 -12.66 14.90 5.89
N PRO A 458 -13.09 15.32 7.09
CA PRO A 458 -12.58 14.75 8.33
C PRO A 458 -12.74 13.24 8.35
N TYR A 459 -11.76 12.52 8.92
CA TYR A 459 -11.73 11.06 8.96
C TYR A 459 -12.98 10.40 9.58
N TRP A 460 -13.73 11.13 10.40
CA TRP A 460 -14.96 10.69 11.08
C TRP A 460 -16.26 11.04 10.32
N LEU A 461 -16.20 11.85 9.26
CA LEU A 461 -17.37 12.32 8.51
C LEU A 461 -17.42 11.68 7.12
N GLU A 462 -18.16 10.57 6.98
CA GLU A 462 -18.26 9.78 5.75
C GLU A 462 -16.88 9.52 5.09
N SER A 463 -15.92 9.13 5.91
CA SER A 463 -14.53 8.90 5.57
C SER A 463 -14.04 7.55 6.12
N ASN A 464 -12.76 7.41 6.46
CA ASN A 464 -12.14 6.11 6.73
C ASN A 464 -12.38 5.56 8.15
N LEU A 465 -12.71 6.41 9.13
CA LEU A 465 -13.08 5.92 10.46
C LEU A 465 -14.48 5.28 10.43
N LYS A 466 -14.56 4.03 10.83
CA LYS A 466 -15.80 3.22 10.81
C LYS A 466 -15.99 2.53 12.16
N ILE A 467 -17.25 2.46 12.60
CA ILE A 467 -17.63 1.81 13.85
C ILE A 467 -19.04 1.23 13.73
N SER A 468 -19.31 0.12 14.41
CA SER A 468 -20.63 -0.51 14.43
C SER A 468 -21.48 -0.05 15.62
N PRO A 469 -22.82 -0.22 15.58
CA PRO A 469 -23.69 0.03 16.72
C PRO A 469 -23.27 -0.71 17.99
N LEU A 470 -22.85 -1.96 17.85
CA LEU A 470 -22.39 -2.77 19.00
C LEU A 470 -21.11 -2.18 19.60
N GLU A 471 -20.11 -1.84 18.78
CA GLU A 471 -18.86 -1.23 19.24
C GLU A 471 -19.11 0.14 19.89
N GLN A 472 -19.99 0.98 19.32
CA GLN A 472 -20.41 2.24 19.94
C GLN A 472 -20.98 2.01 21.35
N THR A 473 -21.86 0.99 21.50
CA THR A 473 -22.47 0.67 22.80
C THR A 473 -21.42 0.16 23.80
N MET A 474 -20.44 -0.64 23.35
CA MET A 474 -19.35 -1.12 24.21
C MET A 474 -18.47 0.04 24.71
N ILE A 475 -18.19 1.03 23.85
CA ILE A 475 -17.44 2.22 24.25
C ILE A 475 -18.26 3.08 25.22
N LEU A 476 -19.56 3.23 25.00
CA LEU A 476 -20.43 3.95 25.92
C LEU A 476 -20.58 3.23 27.28
N LYS A 477 -20.50 1.88 27.35
CA LYS A 477 -20.34 1.13 28.58
C LYS A 477 -19.11 1.63 29.36
N ARG A 478 -17.92 1.62 28.71
CA ARG A 478 -16.66 2.11 29.30
C ARG A 478 -16.76 3.57 29.73
N PHE A 479 -17.36 4.41 28.90
CA PHE A 479 -17.63 5.82 29.19
C PHE A 479 -18.53 6.00 30.45
N TYR A 480 -19.51 5.14 30.67
CA TYR A 480 -20.42 5.22 31.80
C TYR A 480 -19.76 4.75 33.09
N ILE A 481 -19.02 3.63 33.07
CA ILE A 481 -18.37 3.08 34.28
C ILE A 481 -17.06 3.81 34.64
N ASN A 482 -16.72 4.89 33.93
CA ASN A 482 -15.49 5.68 34.12
C ASN A 482 -14.22 4.84 34.16
N ASP A 483 -14.04 4.03 33.10
CA ASP A 483 -12.80 3.32 32.81
C ASP A 483 -11.60 4.29 32.80
N SER A 484 -10.38 3.78 32.93
CA SER A 484 -9.13 4.56 33.03
C SER A 484 -8.97 5.68 31.99
N LEU A 485 -9.53 5.48 30.78
CA LEU A 485 -9.55 6.47 29.70
C LEU A 485 -10.65 7.53 29.84
N PHE A 486 -11.62 7.34 30.78
CA PHE A 486 -12.78 8.17 30.94
C PHE A 486 -12.85 8.75 32.36
N LYS A 487 -12.17 9.88 32.59
CA LYS A 487 -12.19 10.56 33.88
C LYS A 487 -13.60 11.11 34.18
N THR A 488 -14.18 10.78 35.31
CA THR A 488 -15.55 11.16 35.74
C THR A 488 -15.86 12.63 35.47
N LYS A 489 -14.98 13.54 35.84
CA LYS A 489 -15.17 14.98 35.62
C LYS A 489 -15.35 15.38 34.15
N TYR A 490 -14.75 14.63 33.20
CA TYR A 490 -14.88 14.89 31.78
C TYR A 490 -16.12 14.23 31.20
N THR A 491 -16.42 13.00 31.61
CA THR A 491 -17.65 12.32 31.19
C THR A 491 -18.89 13.06 31.67
N ASP A 492 -18.88 13.59 32.90
CA ASP A 492 -19.99 14.37 33.42
C ASP A 492 -20.16 15.70 32.67
N LEU A 493 -19.06 16.38 32.34
CA LEU A 493 -19.11 17.59 31.52
C LEU A 493 -19.78 17.31 30.17
N VAL A 494 -19.38 16.24 29.49
CA VAL A 494 -19.94 15.84 28.18
C VAL A 494 -21.39 15.41 28.30
N LYS A 495 -21.76 14.59 29.31
CA LYS A 495 -23.14 14.18 29.55
C LYS A 495 -24.01 15.41 29.78
N ASN A 496 -23.59 16.35 30.66
CA ASN A 496 -24.35 17.56 31.01
C ASN A 496 -24.62 18.45 29.77
N SER A 497 -23.67 18.52 28.82
CA SER A 497 -23.89 19.25 27.58
C SER A 497 -24.95 18.61 26.65
N LEU A 498 -25.28 17.35 26.86
CA LEU A 498 -26.14 16.54 25.98
C LEU A 498 -27.44 16.08 26.65
N TYR A 499 -27.66 16.42 27.93
CA TYR A 499 -28.91 16.09 28.61
C TYR A 499 -30.11 16.74 27.92
N THR A 500 -31.11 15.93 27.67
CA THR A 500 -32.46 16.38 27.27
C THR A 500 -33.44 15.97 28.34
N SER A 501 -33.87 16.95 29.17
CA SER A 501 -34.96 16.74 30.13
C SER A 501 -36.30 16.91 29.42
N LYS A 502 -36.97 15.81 29.07
CA LYS A 502 -38.40 15.77 28.75
C LYS A 502 -39.04 14.66 29.57
N ASN A 503 -40.02 15.02 30.41
CA ASN A 503 -40.93 14.08 31.06
C ASN A 503 -40.28 12.94 31.86
N ASN A 504 -39.72 13.21 33.03
CA ASN A 504 -39.24 12.25 34.04
C ASN A 504 -38.13 11.24 33.61
N TYR A 505 -37.69 11.27 32.38
CA TYR A 505 -36.57 10.43 31.92
C TYR A 505 -35.27 11.24 31.84
N LYS A 506 -34.29 10.85 32.63
CA LYS A 506 -32.92 11.36 32.50
C LYS A 506 -32.27 10.67 31.27
N MET A 507 -32.25 11.36 30.16
CA MET A 507 -31.61 10.84 28.93
C MET A 507 -30.60 11.87 28.42
N TRP A 508 -29.45 11.38 27.98
CA TRP A 508 -28.45 12.17 27.25
C TRP A 508 -28.07 11.45 25.96
N GLY A 509 -27.71 12.18 24.91
CA GLY A 509 -27.31 11.54 23.67
C GLY A 509 -26.87 12.50 22.60
N LYS A 510 -26.11 11.96 21.67
CA LYS A 510 -25.55 12.64 20.52
C LYS A 510 -26.10 12.08 19.21
N THR A 511 -26.61 12.95 18.34
CA THR A 511 -27.03 12.63 16.99
C THR A 511 -25.85 12.69 16.01
N GLY A 512 -25.90 11.87 14.95
CA GLY A 512 -25.05 11.94 13.78
C GLY A 512 -25.89 11.83 12.50
N THR A 513 -25.53 12.57 11.46
CA THR A 513 -26.21 12.51 10.16
C THR A 513 -25.17 12.46 9.06
N ALA A 514 -25.31 11.50 8.15
CA ALA A 514 -24.54 11.42 6.92
C ALA A 514 -25.32 12.09 5.78
N ILE A 515 -24.66 13.06 5.12
CA ILE A 515 -25.21 13.74 3.95
C ILE A 515 -24.30 13.46 2.75
N ILE A 516 -24.86 12.80 1.72
CA ILE A 516 -24.17 12.56 0.46
C ILE A 516 -25.03 13.12 -0.67
N ASN A 517 -24.46 13.96 -1.53
CA ASN A 517 -25.17 14.59 -2.64
C ASN A 517 -26.48 15.30 -2.22
N LYS A 518 -26.48 15.95 -1.08
CA LYS A 518 -27.63 16.64 -0.46
C LYS A 518 -28.73 15.72 0.09
N HIS A 519 -28.59 14.41 0.03
CA HIS A 519 -29.50 13.43 0.59
C HIS A 519 -29.04 12.98 1.96
N GLU A 520 -29.93 12.91 2.93
CA GLU A 520 -29.68 12.39 4.28
C GLU A 520 -29.85 10.87 4.27
N ILE A 521 -28.74 10.14 4.15
CA ILE A 521 -28.75 8.69 3.90
C ILE A 521 -28.60 7.83 5.13
N LYS A 522 -28.18 8.43 6.26
CA LYS A 522 -27.89 7.69 7.48
C LYS A 522 -28.07 8.58 8.71
N GLY A 523 -28.69 8.02 9.74
CA GLY A 523 -28.88 8.67 11.04
C GLY A 523 -28.37 7.83 12.19
N TRP A 524 -27.60 8.45 13.07
CA TRP A 524 -27.16 7.91 14.34
C TRP A 524 -27.81 8.60 15.53
N TYR A 525 -28.09 7.85 16.59
CA TYR A 525 -28.32 8.39 17.93
C TYR A 525 -27.71 7.47 18.96
N VAL A 526 -26.75 7.99 19.75
CA VAL A 526 -26.01 7.24 20.76
C VAL A 526 -26.01 7.97 22.07
N GLY A 527 -26.11 7.26 23.21
CA GLY A 527 -26.17 7.90 24.50
C GLY A 527 -26.49 6.95 25.63
N GLY A 528 -27.11 7.51 26.69
CA GLY A 528 -27.56 6.75 27.86
C GLY A 528 -28.86 7.27 28.44
N PHE A 529 -29.53 6.41 29.19
CA PHE A 529 -30.78 6.72 29.91
C PHE A 529 -30.84 5.94 31.21
N GLU A 530 -31.75 6.36 32.06
CA GLU A 530 -32.09 5.68 33.30
C GLU A 530 -33.57 5.25 33.26
N GLN A 531 -33.84 3.97 33.51
CA GLN A 531 -35.18 3.40 33.56
C GLN A 531 -35.27 2.43 34.74
N ASP A 532 -36.30 2.57 35.57
CA ASP A 532 -36.52 1.75 36.75
C ASP A 532 -35.31 1.69 37.70
N GLN A 533 -34.61 2.81 37.86
CA GLN A 533 -33.38 2.97 38.66
C GLN A 533 -32.21 2.09 38.13
N GLU A 534 -32.28 1.63 36.91
CA GLU A 534 -31.19 0.95 36.24
C GLU A 534 -30.63 1.84 35.12
N PRO A 535 -29.30 1.96 35.03
CA PRO A 535 -28.66 2.72 33.97
C PRO A 535 -28.44 1.88 32.72
N TYR A 536 -28.63 2.50 31.56
CA TYR A 536 -28.47 1.92 30.24
C TYR A 536 -27.65 2.83 29.35
N VAL A 537 -26.93 2.22 28.42
CA VAL A 537 -26.34 2.91 27.25
C VAL A 537 -26.84 2.27 25.97
N PHE A 538 -26.88 3.04 24.89
CA PHE A 538 -27.42 2.55 23.63
C PHE A 538 -26.76 3.20 22.41
N ALA A 539 -26.85 2.50 21.27
CA ALA A 539 -26.53 3.04 19.96
C ALA A 539 -27.58 2.60 18.93
N THR A 540 -28.19 3.57 18.27
CA THR A 540 -29.16 3.38 17.20
C THR A 540 -28.59 3.88 15.88
N LEU A 541 -28.71 3.05 14.83
CA LEU A 541 -28.37 3.37 13.45
C LEU A 541 -29.59 3.16 12.57
N ILE A 542 -29.85 4.11 11.68
CA ILE A 542 -30.83 3.97 10.60
C ILE A 542 -30.21 4.33 9.25
N LYS A 543 -30.66 3.69 8.20
CA LYS A 543 -30.27 3.93 6.81
C LYS A 543 -31.48 4.01 5.91
N LYS A 544 -31.42 4.85 4.89
CA LYS A 544 -32.36 4.97 3.80
C LYS A 544 -31.70 5.78 2.69
N ASN A 545 -32.14 5.64 1.44
CA ASN A 545 -31.55 6.39 0.33
C ASN A 545 -31.74 7.91 0.44
N ASP A 546 -32.73 8.35 1.21
CA ASP A 546 -32.99 9.73 1.58
C ASP A 546 -33.82 9.78 2.89
N GLU A 547 -33.84 10.94 3.57
CA GLU A 547 -34.59 11.17 4.80
C GLU A 547 -34.17 10.29 6.00
N ALA A 548 -32.94 9.77 6.03
CA ALA A 548 -32.38 9.09 7.22
C ALA A 548 -31.40 10.00 7.93
N ASN A 549 -31.81 10.60 9.05
CA ASN A 549 -30.99 11.54 9.81
C ASN A 549 -30.98 11.26 11.32
N GLY A 550 -30.13 11.97 12.03
CA GLY A 550 -29.95 11.80 13.48
C GLY A 550 -31.20 12.15 14.30
N GLU A 551 -32.04 13.09 13.87
CA GLU A 551 -33.29 13.44 14.58
C GLU A 551 -34.34 12.33 14.47
N ILE A 552 -34.40 11.66 13.31
CA ILE A 552 -35.27 10.49 13.13
C ILE A 552 -34.75 9.31 13.96
N ALA A 553 -33.44 9.05 13.96
CA ALA A 553 -32.85 8.02 14.80
C ALA A 553 -33.13 8.29 16.30
N LYS A 554 -33.08 9.56 16.73
CA LYS A 554 -33.44 9.99 18.09
C LYS A 554 -34.92 9.72 18.41
N LYS A 555 -35.85 10.11 17.53
CA LYS A 555 -37.29 9.86 17.70
C LYS A 555 -37.59 8.37 17.83
N ILE A 556 -37.00 7.54 17.00
CA ILE A 556 -37.14 6.07 17.03
C ILE A 556 -36.63 5.53 18.38
N SER A 557 -35.42 5.94 18.79
CA SER A 557 -34.81 5.51 20.06
C SER A 557 -35.65 5.90 21.26
N GLU A 558 -36.10 7.16 21.32
CA GLU A 558 -36.97 7.67 22.40
C GLU A 558 -38.28 6.89 22.50
N LYS A 559 -38.89 6.56 21.36
CA LYS A 559 -40.10 5.73 21.30
C LYS A 559 -39.86 4.32 21.81
N ILE A 560 -38.77 3.68 21.37
CA ILE A 560 -38.37 2.33 21.82
C ILE A 560 -38.14 2.32 23.32
N ILE A 561 -37.35 3.24 23.86
CA ILE A 561 -36.96 3.30 25.26
C ILE A 561 -38.18 3.56 26.16
N LYS A 562 -39.15 4.39 25.72
CA LYS A 562 -40.37 4.67 26.46
C LYS A 562 -41.33 3.50 26.52
N THR A 563 -41.36 2.65 25.50
CA THR A 563 -42.39 1.59 25.34
C THR A 563 -41.90 0.19 25.65
N ASN A 564 -40.60 0.01 25.87
CA ASN A 564 -40.02 -1.30 26.15
C ASN A 564 -39.19 -1.26 27.44
N HIS A 565 -39.26 -2.34 28.21
CA HIS A 565 -38.39 -2.56 29.35
C HIS A 565 -37.32 -3.57 28.98
N PHE A 566 -36.09 -3.30 29.31
CA PHE A 566 -34.92 -4.11 28.94
C PHE A 566 -34.40 -4.88 30.17
N TYR A 567 -35.06 -6.02 30.47
CA TYR A 567 -34.72 -6.88 31.62
C TYR A 567 -33.89 -8.12 31.24
#